data_893f927d62e40c78af4ba4d9e9e18b50
#
_entry.id   893f927d62e40c78af4ba4d9e9e18b50
#
_cell.length_a   1.000
_cell.length_b   1.000
_cell.length_c   1.000
_cell.angle_alpha   90.00
_cell.angle_beta   90.00
_cell.angle_gamma   90.00
#
_symmetry.space_group_name_H-M   'P 1'
#
loop_
_entity.id
_entity.type
_entity.pdbx_description
1 polymer ?
#
loop_
_entity_poly.entity_id
_entity_poly.type
_entity_poly.pdbx_seq_one_letter_code
_entity_poly.pdbx_strand_id
1 'polypeptide(L)'
;MKEELNARRTLNVLQVCDHLGWEGSRMHGVKRLFSWMIPRFNRSRYNVSLVSLRKKDLSEETLESFGIDISYLHKSRFDPATLPALLKVIDRKQIDILHLHGYGATTFGRMAAAMRGLPAIVHEHANLTDTPWFQKVADRALEPATDIAIAVSQSTADFVIRAR
;
A
#
# COMPACT_ATOMS: atom_id res chain seq x y z
N MET A 1 37.65 8.34 -10.53
CA MET A 1 36.67 8.94 -11.45
C MET A 1 35.57 7.99 -11.92
N LYS A 2 35.43 6.76 -11.37
CA LYS A 2 34.30 5.84 -11.59
C LYS A 2 33.46 5.57 -10.30
N GLU A 3 33.89 6.03 -9.14
CA GLU A 3 33.20 5.84 -7.85
C GLU A 3 32.21 6.97 -7.51
N GLU A 4 32.33 8.14 -8.14
CA GLU A 4 31.41 9.28 -7.86
C GLU A 4 30.06 9.23 -8.60
N LEU A 5 29.88 8.31 -9.54
CA LEU A 5 28.65 8.23 -10.37
C LEU A 5 27.52 7.39 -9.73
N ASN A 6 27.64 6.96 -8.49
CA ASN A 6 26.67 6.07 -7.85
C ASN A 6 26.04 6.65 -6.57
N ALA A 7 25.87 7.97 -6.51
CA ALA A 7 24.91 8.56 -5.59
C ALA A 7 23.50 8.12 -6.06
N ARG A 8 23.09 6.92 -5.65
CA ARG A 8 21.75 6.39 -5.96
C ARG A 8 20.74 7.36 -5.42
N ARG A 9 19.91 7.93 -6.30
CA ARG A 9 18.79 8.79 -5.94
C ARG A 9 17.95 8.10 -4.84
N THR A 10 17.56 8.85 -3.83
CA THR A 10 16.60 8.37 -2.83
C THR A 10 15.29 8.01 -3.53
N LEU A 11 14.76 6.81 -3.27
CA LEU A 11 13.51 6.34 -3.85
C LEU A 11 12.32 6.74 -2.96
N ASN A 12 11.29 7.30 -3.57
CA ASN A 12 10.03 7.63 -2.90
C ASN A 12 9.10 6.40 -2.92
N VAL A 13 8.83 5.85 -1.76
CA VAL A 13 7.96 4.68 -1.59
C VAL A 13 6.64 5.10 -0.97
N LEU A 14 5.53 4.77 -1.62
CA LEU A 14 4.19 5.00 -1.07
C LEU A 14 3.60 3.69 -0.54
N GLN A 15 3.42 3.65 0.78
CA GLN A 15 2.59 2.63 1.41
C GLN A 15 1.12 3.00 1.21
N VAL A 16 0.32 2.10 0.66
CA VAL A 16 -1.12 2.33 0.41
C VAL A 16 -1.91 1.32 1.23
N CYS A 17 -2.88 1.78 2.03
CA CYS A 17 -3.77 0.90 2.78
C CYS A 17 -5.22 1.34 2.68
N ASP A 18 -6.15 0.42 2.95
CA ASP A 18 -7.58 0.73 2.92
C ASP A 18 -7.96 1.70 4.03
N HIS A 19 -7.60 1.38 5.27
CA HIS A 19 -7.88 2.21 6.44
C HIS A 19 -6.85 1.94 7.55
N LEU A 20 -6.75 2.87 8.50
CA LEU A 20 -5.83 2.77 9.65
C LEU A 20 -6.54 2.52 10.98
N GLY A 21 -7.85 2.70 11.03
CA GLY A 21 -8.64 2.46 12.22
C GLY A 21 -9.99 3.19 12.16
N TRP A 22 -10.81 2.93 13.16
CA TRP A 22 -12.10 3.57 13.39
C TRP A 22 -12.26 3.86 14.88
N GLU A 23 -13.25 4.65 15.23
CA GLU A 23 -13.54 4.99 16.62
C GLU A 23 -13.72 3.73 17.47
N GLY A 24 -13.06 3.68 18.63
CA GLY A 24 -13.04 2.53 19.54
C GLY A 24 -12.15 1.36 19.08
N SER A 25 -11.50 1.44 17.92
CA SER A 25 -10.53 0.42 17.51
C SER A 25 -9.16 0.65 18.16
N ARG A 26 -8.44 -0.46 18.35
CA ARG A 26 -7.05 -0.46 18.81
C ARG A 26 -6.08 -0.71 17.64
N MET A 27 -4.81 -0.81 17.96
CA MET A 27 -3.75 -1.15 17.01
C MET A 27 -4.00 -2.53 16.37
N HIS A 28 -4.39 -2.58 15.10
CA HIS A 28 -4.54 -3.81 14.33
C HIS A 28 -3.25 -4.18 13.57
N GLY A 29 -3.19 -5.40 12.99
CA GLY A 29 -1.96 -5.97 12.43
C GLY A 29 -1.25 -5.11 11.39
N VAL A 30 -1.98 -4.59 10.39
CA VAL A 30 -1.40 -3.76 9.31
C VAL A 30 -0.89 -2.43 9.87
N LYS A 31 -1.62 -1.80 10.77
CA LYS A 31 -1.22 -0.55 11.41
C LYS A 31 0.04 -0.75 12.27
N ARG A 32 0.10 -1.86 13.04
CA ARG A 32 1.29 -2.25 13.80
C ARG A 32 2.49 -2.49 12.88
N LEU A 33 2.27 -3.12 11.74
CA LEU A 33 3.33 -3.30 10.74
C LEU A 33 3.89 -1.94 10.30
N PHE A 34 3.05 -0.96 9.99
CA PHE A 34 3.50 0.38 9.62
C PHE A 34 4.29 1.08 10.72
N SER A 35 3.84 0.99 11.98
CA SER A 35 4.55 1.59 13.12
C SER A 35 5.97 1.02 13.32
N TRP A 36 6.18 -0.22 12.91
CA TRP A 36 7.49 -0.86 12.96
C TRP A 36 8.32 -0.64 11.70
N MET A 37 7.72 -0.85 10.55
CA MET A 37 8.41 -0.90 9.27
C MET A 37 8.85 0.49 8.82
N ILE A 38 7.93 1.48 8.81
CA ILE A 38 8.20 2.78 8.22
C ILE A 38 9.36 3.51 8.91
N PRO A 39 9.44 3.60 10.25
CA PRO A 39 10.57 4.26 10.91
C PRO A 39 11.92 3.57 10.72
N ARG A 40 11.92 2.29 10.32
CA ARG A 40 13.14 1.48 10.13
C ARG A 40 13.69 1.48 8.71
N PHE A 41 13.02 2.11 7.77
CA PHE A 41 13.60 2.30 6.44
C PHE A 41 14.88 3.13 6.51
N ASN A 42 15.88 2.73 5.74
CA ASN A 42 17.09 3.53 5.58
C ASN A 42 16.76 4.83 4.83
N ARG A 43 16.69 5.94 5.58
CA ARG A 43 16.29 7.26 5.07
C ARG A 43 17.26 7.85 4.04
N SER A 44 18.51 7.36 3.97
CA SER A 44 19.43 7.77 2.91
C SER A 44 19.09 7.14 1.55
N ARG A 45 18.27 6.09 1.54
CA ARG A 45 17.87 5.34 0.35
C ARG A 45 16.39 5.44 0.02
N TYR A 46 15.55 5.62 1.03
CA TYR A 46 14.09 5.57 0.89
C TYR A 46 13.42 6.71 1.62
N ASN A 47 12.58 7.45 0.93
CA ASN A 47 11.63 8.38 1.50
C ASN A 47 10.26 7.70 1.48
N VAL A 48 9.75 7.34 2.66
CA VAL A 48 8.53 6.54 2.78
C VAL A 48 7.39 7.39 3.31
N SER A 49 6.29 7.40 2.59
CA SER A 49 5.03 8.02 3.01
C SER A 49 3.90 6.99 3.01
N LEU A 50 2.81 7.30 3.69
CA LEU A 50 1.64 6.45 3.83
C LEU A 50 0.39 7.16 3.31
N VAL A 51 -0.45 6.44 2.57
CA VAL A 51 -1.78 6.91 2.20
C VAL A 51 -2.84 5.93 2.68
N SER A 52 -3.84 6.43 3.36
CA SER A 52 -5.08 5.70 3.67
C SER A 52 -6.17 6.12 2.70
N LEU A 53 -6.81 5.15 2.05
CA LEU A 53 -7.88 5.43 1.09
C LEU A 53 -9.13 5.98 1.77
N ARG A 54 -9.33 5.66 3.04
CA ARG A 54 -10.53 6.01 3.81
C ARG A 54 -10.36 7.30 4.61
N LYS A 55 -11.27 7.50 5.57
CA LYS A 55 -11.26 8.63 6.49
C LYS A 55 -10.06 8.59 7.42
N LYS A 56 -9.80 9.72 8.09
CA LYS A 56 -8.79 9.84 9.13
C LYS A 56 -8.94 8.73 10.17
N ASP A 57 -7.81 8.28 10.68
CA ASP A 57 -7.74 7.35 11.79
C ASP A 57 -8.30 7.99 13.06
N LEU A 58 -9.35 7.39 13.61
CA LEU A 58 -10.03 7.83 14.84
C LEU A 58 -9.81 6.84 16.00
N SER A 59 -8.87 5.91 15.84
CA SER A 59 -8.53 4.96 16.90
C SER A 59 -7.75 5.61 18.05
N GLU A 60 -7.65 4.92 19.17
CA GLU A 60 -6.96 5.36 20.38
C GLU A 60 -5.44 5.57 20.16
N GLU A 61 -4.84 4.79 19.25
CA GLU A 61 -3.41 4.83 18.95
C GLU A 61 -3.21 5.19 17.48
N THR A 62 -2.74 6.39 17.20
CA THR A 62 -2.51 6.87 15.81
C THR A 62 -1.05 6.75 15.40
N LEU A 63 -0.82 6.65 14.08
CA LEU A 63 0.54 6.55 13.51
C LEU A 63 1.26 7.90 13.44
N GLU A 64 0.56 9.00 13.58
CA GLU A 64 1.15 10.35 13.63
C GLU A 64 2.17 10.47 14.78
N SER A 65 1.92 9.78 15.91
CA SER A 65 2.85 9.76 17.05
C SER A 65 4.21 9.13 16.74
N PHE A 66 4.30 8.35 15.65
CA PHE A 66 5.55 7.74 15.18
C PHE A 66 6.27 8.60 14.12
N GLY A 67 5.82 9.81 13.86
CA GLY A 67 6.41 10.71 12.87
C GLY A 67 6.24 10.24 11.41
N ILE A 68 5.17 9.48 11.13
CA ILE A 68 4.87 8.96 9.80
C ILE A 68 4.05 10.00 9.03
N ASP A 69 4.49 10.36 7.82
CA ASP A 69 3.77 11.24 6.90
C ASP A 69 2.56 10.50 6.29
N ILE A 70 1.36 10.88 6.69
CA ILE A 70 0.11 10.21 6.31
C ILE A 70 -0.78 11.16 5.53
N SER A 71 -1.28 10.68 4.40
CA SER A 71 -2.34 11.34 3.62
C SER A 71 -3.63 10.52 3.69
N TYR A 72 -4.77 11.17 3.87
CA TYR A 72 -6.09 10.54 3.88
C TYR A 72 -6.88 10.97 2.64
N LEU A 73 -7.39 10.03 1.85
CA LEU A 73 -8.14 10.34 0.62
C LEU A 73 -9.63 10.58 0.87
N HIS A 74 -10.14 10.21 2.04
CA HIS A 74 -11.55 10.36 2.43
C HIS A 74 -12.55 9.73 1.44
N LYS A 75 -12.17 8.57 0.87
CA LYS A 75 -13.01 7.86 -0.10
C LYS A 75 -13.79 6.72 0.55
N SER A 76 -14.99 6.45 0.04
CA SER A 76 -15.78 5.29 0.45
C SER A 76 -15.28 4.01 -0.22
N ARG A 77 -15.76 2.86 0.23
CA ARG A 77 -15.47 1.58 -0.41
C ARG A 77 -16.03 1.58 -1.83
N PHE A 78 -15.22 1.20 -2.80
CA PHE A 78 -15.56 1.19 -4.23
C PHE A 78 -15.80 2.56 -4.88
N ASP A 79 -15.46 3.67 -4.23
CA ASP A 79 -15.56 5.00 -4.83
C ASP A 79 -14.56 5.13 -6.00
N PRO A 80 -15.03 5.31 -7.25
CA PRO A 80 -14.14 5.42 -8.40
C PRO A 80 -13.24 6.67 -8.34
N ALA A 81 -13.62 7.70 -7.57
CA ALA A 81 -12.79 8.88 -7.35
C ALA A 81 -11.53 8.58 -6.49
N THR A 82 -11.41 7.36 -5.95
CA THR A 82 -10.19 6.90 -5.28
C THR A 82 -9.00 6.89 -6.23
N LEU A 83 -9.18 6.41 -7.47
CA LEU A 83 -8.10 6.32 -8.45
C LEU A 83 -7.51 7.70 -8.80
N PRO A 84 -8.28 8.69 -9.27
CA PRO A 84 -7.72 10.01 -9.56
C PRO A 84 -7.14 10.71 -8.32
N ALA A 85 -7.69 10.47 -7.12
CA ALA A 85 -7.13 11.01 -5.89
C ALA A 85 -5.77 10.36 -5.55
N LEU A 86 -5.63 9.06 -5.73
CA LEU A 86 -4.37 8.34 -5.53
C LEU A 86 -3.31 8.78 -6.54
N LEU A 87 -3.68 8.92 -7.83
CA LEU A 87 -2.78 9.43 -8.86
C LEU A 87 -2.24 10.82 -8.52
N LYS A 88 -3.06 11.73 -8.01
CA LYS A 88 -2.61 13.05 -7.55
C LYS A 88 -1.57 12.96 -6.42
N VAL A 89 -1.71 12.02 -5.49
CA VAL A 89 -0.71 11.80 -4.43
C VAL A 89 0.59 11.26 -5.02
N ILE A 90 0.50 10.29 -5.93
CA ILE A 90 1.65 9.71 -6.63
C ILE A 90 2.44 10.79 -7.36
N ASP A 91 1.76 11.59 -8.18
CA ASP A 91 2.39 12.64 -8.98
C ASP A 91 3.00 13.73 -8.08
N ARG A 92 2.27 14.22 -7.07
CA ARG A 92 2.75 15.25 -6.15
C ARG A 92 3.97 14.83 -5.34
N LYS A 93 4.01 13.57 -4.90
CA LYS A 93 5.09 13.02 -4.09
C LYS A 93 6.20 12.38 -4.94
N GLN A 94 6.07 12.41 -6.27
CA GLN A 94 7.02 11.80 -7.21
C GLN A 94 7.37 10.35 -6.82
N ILE A 95 6.35 9.53 -6.63
CA ILE A 95 6.49 8.15 -6.16
C ILE A 95 7.18 7.28 -7.19
N ASP A 96 8.11 6.44 -6.73
CA ASP A 96 8.86 5.49 -7.52
C ASP A 96 8.36 4.05 -7.34
N ILE A 97 7.80 3.72 -6.17
CA ILE A 97 7.35 2.35 -5.83
C ILE A 97 6.05 2.44 -5.04
N LEU A 98 5.08 1.58 -5.40
CA LEU A 98 3.86 1.38 -4.63
C LEU A 98 3.94 0.09 -3.81
N HIS A 99 3.59 0.16 -2.52
CA HIS A 99 3.49 -0.99 -1.64
C HIS A 99 2.07 -1.04 -1.06
N LEU A 100 1.30 -2.06 -1.45
CA LEU A 100 -0.15 -2.10 -1.37
C LEU A 100 -0.61 -3.08 -0.29
N HIS A 101 -1.48 -2.62 0.63
CA HIS A 101 -1.95 -3.38 1.79
C HIS A 101 -3.48 -3.36 1.86
N GLY A 102 -4.09 -4.51 1.64
CA GLY A 102 -5.54 -4.67 1.66
C GLY A 102 -6.17 -4.52 0.28
N TYR A 103 -7.43 -4.95 0.20
CA TYR A 103 -8.08 -5.23 -1.06
C TYR A 103 -8.28 -3.97 -1.94
N GLY A 104 -8.83 -2.89 -1.38
CA GLY A 104 -9.03 -1.64 -2.14
C GLY A 104 -7.70 -1.01 -2.53
N ALA A 105 -6.72 -1.01 -1.62
CA ALA A 105 -5.37 -0.54 -1.89
C ALA A 105 -4.71 -1.34 -3.03
N THR A 106 -4.86 -2.67 -3.02
CA THR A 106 -4.34 -3.56 -4.07
C THR A 106 -5.03 -3.29 -5.41
N THR A 107 -6.34 -3.11 -5.43
CA THR A 107 -7.09 -2.83 -6.67
C THR A 107 -6.72 -1.46 -7.26
N PHE A 108 -6.95 -0.38 -6.51
CA PHE A 108 -6.69 0.98 -7.01
C PHE A 108 -5.19 1.25 -7.17
N GLY A 109 -4.36 0.66 -6.33
CA GLY A 109 -2.90 0.80 -6.40
C GLY A 109 -2.32 0.17 -7.66
N ARG A 110 -2.73 -1.05 -8.05
CA ARG A 110 -2.31 -1.70 -9.30
C ARG A 110 -2.81 -0.95 -10.54
N MET A 111 -4.04 -0.43 -10.50
CA MET A 111 -4.54 0.45 -11.58
C MET A 111 -3.66 1.71 -11.72
N ALA A 112 -3.33 2.35 -10.60
CA ALA A 112 -2.47 3.53 -10.60
C ALA A 112 -1.05 3.19 -11.06
N ALA A 113 -0.48 2.05 -10.61
CA ALA A 113 0.82 1.55 -11.04
C ALA A 113 0.88 1.36 -12.56
N ALA A 114 -0.11 0.64 -13.14
CA ALA A 114 -0.21 0.44 -14.58
C ALA A 114 -0.30 1.78 -15.35
N MET A 115 -1.08 2.73 -14.85
CA MET A 115 -1.22 4.06 -15.49
C MET A 115 0.04 4.93 -15.42
N ARG A 116 0.95 4.69 -14.49
CA ARG A 116 2.19 5.47 -14.30
C ARG A 116 3.46 4.69 -14.63
N GLY A 117 3.34 3.41 -14.99
CA GLY A 117 4.48 2.54 -15.23
C GLY A 117 5.35 2.36 -13.98
N LEU A 118 4.72 2.27 -12.81
CA LEU A 118 5.41 2.12 -11.51
C LEU A 118 5.40 0.66 -11.05
N PRO A 119 6.49 0.20 -10.43
CA PRO A 119 6.48 -1.11 -9.78
C PRO A 119 5.53 -1.13 -8.59
N ALA A 120 4.77 -2.24 -8.47
CA ALA A 120 3.82 -2.47 -7.42
C ALA A 120 4.14 -3.74 -6.62
N ILE A 121 4.24 -3.59 -5.31
CA ILE A 121 4.38 -4.67 -4.34
C ILE A 121 3.02 -4.88 -3.68
N VAL A 122 2.48 -6.09 -3.77
CA VAL A 122 1.24 -6.49 -3.07
C VAL A 122 1.60 -7.22 -1.80
N HIS A 123 1.05 -6.79 -0.65
CA HIS A 123 1.31 -7.41 0.64
C HIS A 123 0.03 -8.04 1.19
N GLU A 124 0.01 -9.36 1.20
CA GLU A 124 -1.13 -10.16 1.62
C GLU A 124 -1.05 -10.47 3.12
N HIS A 125 -2.08 -10.03 3.86
CA HIS A 125 -2.13 -10.11 5.32
C HIS A 125 -3.05 -11.21 5.85
N ALA A 126 -3.91 -11.78 4.98
CA ALA A 126 -4.90 -12.79 5.37
C ALA A 126 -5.32 -13.67 4.20
N ASN A 127 -5.84 -14.83 4.51
CA ASN A 127 -6.47 -15.73 3.55
C ASN A 127 -7.93 -15.28 3.35
N LEU A 128 -8.21 -14.53 2.28
CA LEU A 128 -9.54 -14.02 1.98
C LEU A 128 -10.38 -15.08 1.24
N THR A 129 -11.00 -15.99 1.98
CA THR A 129 -11.81 -17.09 1.42
C THR A 129 -13.13 -16.62 0.81
N ASP A 130 -13.77 -15.61 1.42
CA ASP A 130 -15.10 -15.13 1.04
C ASP A 130 -15.05 -13.91 0.10
N THR A 131 -14.10 -13.92 -0.83
CA THR A 131 -13.97 -12.84 -1.80
C THR A 131 -15.09 -12.92 -2.85
N PRO A 132 -15.89 -11.86 -3.05
CA PRO A 132 -16.91 -11.81 -4.10
C PRO A 132 -16.33 -12.07 -5.50
N TRP A 133 -17.11 -12.69 -6.37
CA TRP A 133 -16.66 -13.10 -7.69
C TRP A 133 -16.11 -11.93 -8.52
N PHE A 134 -16.74 -10.75 -8.48
CA PHE A 134 -16.26 -9.57 -9.20
C PHE A 134 -14.90 -9.08 -8.73
N GLN A 135 -14.60 -9.28 -7.44
CA GLN A 135 -13.29 -8.99 -6.89
C GLN A 135 -12.23 -9.96 -7.41
N LYS A 136 -12.56 -11.25 -7.50
CA LYS A 136 -11.65 -12.26 -8.08
C LYS A 136 -11.34 -11.95 -9.54
N VAL A 137 -12.36 -11.52 -10.32
CA VAL A 137 -12.15 -11.09 -11.70
C VAL A 137 -11.25 -9.88 -11.81
N ALA A 138 -11.50 -8.85 -10.98
CA ALA A 138 -10.66 -7.65 -10.95
C ALA A 138 -9.22 -7.98 -10.53
N ASP A 139 -9.05 -8.85 -9.55
CA ASP A 139 -7.74 -9.26 -9.05
C ASP A 139 -6.92 -9.98 -10.14
N ARG A 140 -7.55 -10.92 -10.86
CA ARG A 140 -6.92 -11.63 -11.97
C ARG A 140 -6.61 -10.69 -13.15
N ALA A 141 -7.50 -9.76 -13.47
CA ALA A 141 -7.26 -8.80 -14.55
C ALA A 141 -6.11 -7.83 -14.23
N LEU A 142 -5.85 -7.55 -12.95
CA LEU A 142 -4.78 -6.67 -12.48
C LEU A 142 -3.51 -7.42 -12.08
N GLU A 143 -3.47 -8.75 -12.16
CA GLU A 143 -2.30 -9.56 -11.84
C GLU A 143 -1.04 -9.12 -12.61
N PRO A 144 -1.09 -8.79 -13.93
CA PRO A 144 0.09 -8.30 -14.66
C PRO A 144 0.67 -6.98 -14.15
N ALA A 145 -0.08 -6.23 -13.34
CA ALA A 145 0.39 -5.01 -12.68
C ALA A 145 0.91 -5.27 -11.25
N THR A 146 1.37 -6.49 -10.98
CA THR A 146 2.01 -6.88 -9.72
C THR A 146 3.42 -7.36 -10.02
N ASP A 147 4.44 -6.64 -9.54
CA ASP A 147 5.84 -7.03 -9.72
C ASP A 147 6.30 -8.01 -8.63
N ILE A 148 5.82 -7.81 -7.40
CA ILE A 148 6.17 -8.64 -6.24
C ILE A 148 4.93 -8.85 -5.37
N ALA A 149 4.75 -10.09 -4.91
CA ALA A 149 3.79 -10.42 -3.86
C ALA A 149 4.54 -10.85 -2.59
N ILE A 150 4.15 -10.26 -1.45
CA ILE A 150 4.65 -10.61 -0.13
C ILE A 150 3.50 -11.22 0.66
N ALA A 151 3.72 -12.37 1.27
CA ALA A 151 2.76 -13.02 2.17
C ALA A 151 3.31 -13.03 3.60
N VAL A 152 2.46 -12.73 4.57
CA VAL A 152 2.84 -12.66 6.00
C VAL A 152 3.15 -14.03 6.62
N SER A 153 2.77 -15.12 5.95
CA SER A 153 3.02 -16.50 6.40
C SER A 153 3.05 -17.47 5.23
N GLN A 154 3.61 -18.67 5.45
CA GLN A 154 3.57 -19.73 4.46
C GLN A 154 2.13 -20.10 4.07
N SER A 155 1.22 -20.17 5.05
CA SER A 155 -0.20 -20.43 4.78
C SER A 155 -0.83 -19.40 3.85
N THR A 156 -0.50 -18.11 4.02
CA THR A 156 -0.95 -17.04 3.14
C THR A 156 -0.33 -17.16 1.75
N ALA A 157 0.96 -17.49 1.66
CA ALA A 157 1.63 -17.73 0.37
C ALA A 157 0.97 -18.88 -0.40
N ASP A 158 0.75 -20.01 0.27
CA ASP A 158 0.12 -21.20 -0.32
C ASP A 158 -1.32 -20.89 -0.77
N PHE A 159 -2.05 -20.10 -0.01
CA PHE A 159 -3.40 -19.66 -0.36
C PHE A 159 -3.38 -18.80 -1.63
N VAL A 160 -2.51 -17.80 -1.70
CA VAL A 160 -2.39 -16.91 -2.87
C VAL A 160 -2.01 -17.68 -4.12
N ILE A 161 -1.03 -18.58 -4.04
CA ILE A 161 -0.58 -19.42 -5.18
C ILE A 161 -1.71 -20.31 -5.71
N ARG A 162 -2.58 -20.81 -4.82
CA ARG A 162 -3.69 -21.69 -5.23
C ARG A 162 -4.92 -20.93 -5.73
N ALA A 163 -5.13 -19.71 -5.24
CA ALA A 163 -6.31 -18.91 -5.52
C ALA A 163 -6.16 -18.00 -6.74
N ARG A 164 -4.95 -17.77 -7.18
CA ARG A 164 -4.55 -16.93 -8.32
C ARG A 164 -3.80 -17.72 -9.35
#